data_51c2ea5d8381efe8dcc946df93c34b41
#
_entry.id   51c2ea5d8381efe8dcc946df93c34b41
#
_cell.length_a   1.000
_cell.length_b   1.000
_cell.length_c   1.000
_cell.angle_alpha   90.00
_cell.angle_beta   90.00
_cell.angle_gamma   90.00
#
_symmetry.space_group_name_H-M   'P 1'
#
loop_
_entity.id
_entity.type
_entity.pdbx_description
1 polymer ?
#
loop_
_entity_poly.entity_id
_entity_poly.type
_entity_poly.pdbx_seq_one_letter_code
_entity_poly.pdbx_strand_id
1 'polypeptide(L)'
;MLKTRYLILLITLASCSSIPDPRFWKSDNVEEDLTEPAKLREFNSEINIELDWVTRFKNEDNSNFFKPAFSAGKIYFSDPSGKVSSLNSSGSTEWEVNTNKLASGTAAGFGVVVVADVDGNIICIDQTTGEINWISNVKNEVLAATAISARSVIVKTSAGELISLDKNNGETLWSYRSQNPTLTVRGSSEPIIFENQVFATFDNGRLGVFQLDTGFTLWDGAISYTDGNSELENLIDSDATPVIDGRLIFTNNYQGNINIFDGSQKRSVWTAESSSFYSPVIIRSMMILIQDDSLLKSFSTNTFMESWSSDEYRNRNLSNGISFKGSIFFGDEEGYIHAIDPLNGKTIGRKKISKHSIINLVSRSDKFYVVDENLQLFSLSI
;
A
#
# COMPACT_ATOMS: atom_id res chain seq x y z
N MET A 1 -90.14 -24.88 -38.87
CA MET A 1 -88.75 -25.11 -39.41
C MET A 1 -88.18 -23.72 -39.77
N LEU A 2 -87.44 -23.11 -38.88
CA LEU A 2 -86.91 -21.75 -39.04
C LEU A 2 -85.51 -21.84 -39.60
N LYS A 3 -85.24 -21.16 -40.69
CA LYS A 3 -83.86 -20.93 -41.21
C LYS A 3 -83.38 -19.56 -40.78
N THR A 4 -82.41 -19.53 -39.91
CA THR A 4 -81.73 -18.29 -39.42
C THR A 4 -80.64 -17.92 -40.41
N ARG A 5 -80.71 -16.74 -41.00
CA ARG A 5 -79.68 -16.16 -41.85
C ARG A 5 -78.76 -15.30 -40.98
N TYR A 6 -77.50 -15.64 -40.98
CA TYR A 6 -76.45 -14.80 -40.39
C TYR A 6 -75.99 -13.69 -41.38
N LEU A 7 -76.11 -12.48 -40.95
CA LEU A 7 -75.61 -11.28 -41.67
C LEU A 7 -74.19 -11.02 -41.17
N ILE A 8 -73.20 -11.15 -42.04
CA ILE A 8 -71.82 -10.81 -41.70
C ILE A 8 -71.62 -9.34 -42.07
N LEU A 9 -71.40 -8.53 -41.03
CA LEU A 9 -71.04 -7.10 -41.18
C LEU A 9 -69.54 -6.97 -41.26
N LEU A 10 -69.01 -6.62 -42.47
CA LEU A 10 -67.61 -6.30 -42.65
C LEU A 10 -67.39 -4.82 -42.21
N ILE A 11 -66.72 -4.64 -41.05
CA ILE A 11 -66.22 -3.30 -40.64
C ILE A 11 -64.78 -3.19 -41.12
N THR A 12 -64.52 -2.31 -42.10
CA THR A 12 -63.19 -1.88 -42.52
C THR A 12 -62.74 -0.81 -41.57
N LEU A 13 -61.81 -1.15 -40.64
CA LEU A 13 -61.08 -0.18 -39.84
C LEU A 13 -59.84 0.27 -40.62
N ALA A 14 -59.87 1.47 -41.16
CA ALA A 14 -58.68 2.17 -41.59
C ALA A 14 -58.02 2.80 -40.35
N SER A 15 -57.02 2.11 -39.80
CA SER A 15 -56.18 2.68 -38.76
C SER A 15 -54.87 3.21 -39.38
N CYS A 16 -54.70 4.50 -39.42
CA CYS A 16 -53.41 5.13 -39.57
C CYS A 16 -52.58 4.82 -38.31
N SER A 17 -51.79 3.77 -38.34
CA SER A 17 -50.80 3.53 -37.31
C SER A 17 -49.51 4.24 -37.65
N SER A 18 -49.27 5.40 -37.09
CA SER A 18 -47.90 5.88 -36.88
C SER A 18 -47.26 4.95 -35.85
N ILE A 19 -46.48 4.00 -36.34
CA ILE A 19 -45.65 3.17 -35.49
C ILE A 19 -44.59 4.11 -34.87
N PRO A 20 -44.55 4.30 -33.52
CA PRO A 20 -43.45 5.05 -32.91
C PRO A 20 -42.13 4.32 -33.20
N ASP A 21 -41.14 5.07 -33.64
CA ASP A 21 -39.79 4.55 -33.88
C ASP A 21 -39.32 3.84 -32.60
N PRO A 22 -38.97 2.53 -32.65
CA PRO A 22 -38.54 1.79 -31.47
C PRO A 22 -37.26 2.34 -30.86
N ARG A 23 -36.61 3.32 -31.49
CA ARG A 23 -35.46 4.05 -30.92
C ARG A 23 -35.82 5.03 -29.81
N PHE A 24 -37.09 5.39 -29.62
CA PHE A 24 -37.55 6.28 -28.54
C PHE A 24 -37.59 5.61 -27.15
N TRP A 25 -37.35 4.29 -27.06
CA TRP A 25 -37.31 3.53 -25.83
C TRP A 25 -35.92 3.07 -25.41
N LYS A 26 -34.86 3.51 -26.11
CA LYS A 26 -33.55 3.49 -25.52
C LYS A 26 -33.47 4.66 -24.55
N SER A 27 -33.89 4.42 -23.31
CA SER A 27 -33.37 5.17 -22.18
C SER A 27 -31.85 4.91 -22.22
N ASP A 28 -31.07 5.96 -22.43
CA ASP A 28 -29.63 5.96 -22.17
C ASP A 28 -29.35 5.85 -20.66
N ASN A 29 -30.07 5.00 -19.96
CA ASN A 29 -29.64 4.42 -18.72
C ASN A 29 -28.65 3.32 -19.11
N VAL A 30 -27.46 3.70 -19.53
CA VAL A 30 -26.29 2.87 -19.33
C VAL A 30 -26.26 2.70 -17.81
N GLU A 31 -26.68 1.56 -17.30
CA GLU A 31 -26.33 1.14 -15.94
C GLU A 31 -24.80 1.26 -15.93
N GLU A 32 -24.28 2.27 -15.23
CA GLU A 32 -22.84 2.37 -15.01
C GLU A 32 -22.46 1.04 -14.36
N ASP A 33 -21.62 0.28 -15.04
CA ASP A 33 -21.05 -0.93 -14.45
C ASP A 33 -20.20 -0.46 -13.26
N LEU A 34 -20.71 -0.64 -12.07
CA LEU A 34 -20.07 -0.20 -10.83
C LEU A 34 -18.74 -0.93 -10.57
N THR A 35 -18.38 -1.89 -11.41
CA THR A 35 -17.10 -2.63 -11.32
C THR A 35 -16.02 -2.07 -12.27
N GLU A 36 -16.40 -1.25 -13.26
CA GLU A 36 -15.44 -0.63 -14.15
C GLU A 36 -14.67 0.52 -13.47
N PRO A 37 -13.38 0.72 -13.84
CA PRO A 37 -12.60 1.87 -13.38
C PRO A 37 -13.27 3.20 -13.73
N ALA A 38 -13.37 4.11 -12.78
CA ALA A 38 -13.92 5.44 -13.00
C ALA A 38 -13.17 6.17 -14.12
N LYS A 39 -13.92 6.83 -15.00
CA LYS A 39 -13.34 7.64 -16.09
C LYS A 39 -12.62 8.86 -15.52
N LEU A 40 -11.40 9.07 -15.98
CA LEU A 40 -10.60 10.22 -15.55
C LEU A 40 -11.27 11.52 -15.99
N ARG A 41 -11.57 12.38 -15.00
CA ARG A 41 -12.19 13.70 -15.24
C ARG A 41 -11.15 14.71 -15.74
N GLU A 42 -11.58 15.69 -16.51
CA GLU A 42 -10.77 16.85 -16.83
C GLU A 42 -10.58 17.74 -15.61
N PHE A 43 -9.42 18.35 -15.49
CA PHE A 43 -9.07 19.24 -14.36
C PHE A 43 -8.11 20.34 -14.83
N ASN A 44 -8.00 21.40 -14.03
CA ASN A 44 -7.01 22.43 -14.24
C ASN A 44 -5.69 22.01 -13.57
N SER A 45 -4.64 21.82 -14.38
CA SER A 45 -3.33 21.39 -13.86
C SER A 45 -2.64 22.57 -13.13
N GLU A 46 -2.31 22.35 -11.87
CA GLU A 46 -1.53 23.26 -11.03
C GLU A 46 -0.11 22.75 -10.81
N ILE A 47 0.09 21.42 -10.95
CA ILE A 47 1.36 20.73 -10.77
C ILE A 47 1.77 20.06 -12.07
N ASN A 48 3.01 20.34 -12.52
CA ASN A 48 3.62 19.62 -13.63
C ASN A 48 4.55 18.54 -13.10
N ILE A 49 4.17 17.28 -13.28
CA ILE A 49 4.97 16.11 -12.90
C ILE A 49 5.98 15.84 -14.00
N GLU A 50 7.27 15.80 -13.68
CA GLU A 50 8.34 15.54 -14.61
C GLU A 50 8.99 14.18 -14.37
N LEU A 51 9.31 13.46 -15.44
CA LEU A 51 10.06 12.21 -15.38
C LEU A 51 11.54 12.52 -15.58
N ASP A 52 12.35 12.27 -14.52
CA ASP A 52 13.79 12.51 -14.57
C ASP A 52 14.52 11.36 -15.27
N TRP A 53 14.27 10.13 -14.80
CA TRP A 53 14.89 8.92 -15.34
C TRP A 53 14.07 7.66 -14.99
N VAL A 54 14.38 6.55 -15.67
CA VAL A 54 13.84 5.22 -15.40
C VAL A 54 14.93 4.16 -15.44
N THR A 55 14.96 3.27 -14.45
CA THR A 55 15.83 2.08 -14.39
C THR A 55 14.96 0.84 -14.34
N ARG A 56 15.35 -0.24 -15.06
CA ARG A 56 14.57 -1.47 -15.16
C ARG A 56 15.25 -2.58 -14.38
N PHE A 57 14.46 -3.32 -13.63
CA PHE A 57 14.86 -4.50 -12.88
C PHE A 57 14.12 -5.73 -13.41
N LYS A 58 14.57 -6.90 -13.01
CA LYS A 58 13.99 -8.14 -13.50
C LYS A 58 12.79 -8.56 -12.66
N ASN A 59 11.63 -8.67 -13.30
CA ASN A 59 10.42 -9.18 -12.64
C ASN A 59 10.17 -10.63 -13.06
N GLU A 60 10.41 -11.58 -12.17
CA GLU A 60 10.17 -13.01 -12.43
C GLU A 60 8.86 -13.53 -11.80
N ASP A 61 8.35 -12.90 -10.73
CA ASP A 61 7.30 -13.48 -9.87
C ASP A 61 6.13 -12.53 -9.53
N ASN A 62 5.96 -11.38 -10.21
CA ASN A 62 4.89 -10.39 -9.98
C ASN A 62 4.68 -10.01 -8.49
N SER A 63 5.77 -9.84 -7.74
CA SER A 63 5.65 -9.53 -6.32
C SER A 63 5.64 -8.02 -6.09
N ASN A 64 4.70 -7.54 -5.27
CA ASN A 64 4.51 -6.12 -4.95
C ASN A 64 5.34 -5.64 -3.75
N PHE A 65 6.24 -6.49 -3.21
CA PHE A 65 6.99 -6.19 -1.98
C PHE A 65 8.28 -5.40 -2.23
N PHE A 66 8.70 -5.27 -3.50
CA PHE A 66 9.95 -4.61 -3.85
C PHE A 66 9.76 -3.10 -3.99
N LYS A 67 10.36 -2.35 -3.08
CA LYS A 67 10.39 -0.89 -3.09
C LYS A 67 11.81 -0.38 -2.86
N PRO A 68 12.14 0.84 -3.32
CA PRO A 68 13.45 1.42 -3.10
C PRO A 68 13.67 1.80 -1.63
N ALA A 69 14.88 1.58 -1.14
CA ALA A 69 15.36 2.11 0.13
C ALA A 69 16.38 3.23 -0.11
N PHE A 70 16.50 4.14 0.84
CA PHE A 70 17.33 5.33 0.70
C PHE A 70 18.24 5.51 1.91
N SER A 71 19.53 5.66 1.67
CA SER A 71 20.50 5.97 2.71
C SER A 71 21.72 6.68 2.11
N ALA A 72 22.27 7.65 2.85
CA ALA A 72 23.50 8.38 2.47
C ALA A 72 23.47 8.97 1.03
N GLY A 73 22.30 9.44 0.57
CA GLY A 73 22.13 10.05 -0.75
C GLY A 73 22.07 9.05 -1.91
N LYS A 74 22.05 7.74 -1.62
CA LYS A 74 21.94 6.65 -2.59
C LYS A 74 20.59 5.97 -2.52
N ILE A 75 20.25 5.26 -3.59
CA ILE A 75 19.04 4.48 -3.76
C ILE A 75 19.45 3.01 -3.83
N TYR A 76 18.82 2.17 -3.03
CA TYR A 76 19.04 0.73 -3.03
C TYR A 76 17.77 0.05 -3.49
N PHE A 77 17.90 -0.87 -4.44
CA PHE A 77 16.76 -1.61 -4.98
C PHE A 77 17.16 -3.06 -5.21
N SER A 78 16.25 -3.96 -4.90
CA SER A 78 16.42 -5.39 -5.15
C SER A 78 15.28 -5.92 -6.01
N ASP A 79 15.51 -7.03 -6.68
CA ASP A 79 14.50 -7.74 -7.45
C ASP A 79 14.36 -9.21 -7.03
N PRO A 80 13.26 -9.90 -7.40
CA PRO A 80 13.00 -11.29 -7.01
C PRO A 80 14.08 -12.28 -7.47
N SER A 81 14.84 -11.96 -8.53
CA SER A 81 15.90 -12.85 -9.03
C SER A 81 17.11 -12.95 -8.10
N GLY A 82 17.19 -12.07 -7.09
CA GLY A 82 18.30 -12.01 -6.14
C GLY A 82 19.29 -10.88 -6.41
N LYS A 83 19.03 -10.02 -7.36
CA LYS A 83 19.91 -8.88 -7.61
C LYS A 83 19.60 -7.75 -6.64
N VAL A 84 20.63 -7.23 -5.97
CA VAL A 84 20.59 -6.02 -5.14
C VAL A 84 21.52 -4.98 -5.77
N SER A 85 21.02 -3.78 -5.99
CA SER A 85 21.74 -2.71 -6.67
C SER A 85 21.78 -1.44 -5.84
N SER A 86 22.92 -0.73 -5.86
CA SER A 86 23.05 0.64 -5.42
C SER A 86 23.03 1.56 -6.63
N LEU A 87 22.16 2.56 -6.59
CA LEU A 87 22.04 3.59 -7.62
C LEU A 87 22.39 4.96 -7.05
N ASN A 88 22.99 5.79 -7.87
CA ASN A 88 23.16 7.21 -7.55
C ASN A 88 21.86 8.01 -7.85
N SER A 89 21.89 9.31 -7.58
CA SER A 89 20.74 10.21 -7.79
C SER A 89 20.29 10.35 -9.25
N SER A 90 21.13 9.97 -10.23
CA SER A 90 20.80 9.95 -11.66
C SER A 90 20.24 8.60 -12.14
N GLY A 91 20.08 7.62 -11.24
CA GLY A 91 19.60 6.28 -11.58
C GLY A 91 20.68 5.36 -12.15
N SER A 92 21.95 5.79 -12.15
CA SER A 92 23.06 4.96 -12.63
C SER A 92 23.54 4.02 -11.52
N THR A 93 23.77 2.76 -11.87
CA THR A 93 24.26 1.74 -10.94
C THR A 93 25.70 2.01 -10.52
N GLU A 94 25.96 1.95 -9.23
CA GLU A 94 27.29 2.06 -8.64
C GLU A 94 27.89 0.71 -8.30
N TRP A 95 27.09 -0.18 -7.73
CA TRP A 95 27.43 -1.57 -7.50
C TRP A 95 26.21 -2.48 -7.60
N GLU A 96 26.44 -3.74 -7.90
CA GLU A 96 25.45 -4.82 -7.90
C GLU A 96 26.03 -6.06 -7.21
N VAL A 97 25.18 -6.74 -6.45
CA VAL A 97 25.48 -8.05 -5.87
C VAL A 97 24.33 -9.01 -6.15
N ASN A 98 24.68 -10.27 -6.43
CA ASN A 98 23.69 -11.33 -6.63
C ASN A 98 23.63 -12.22 -5.39
N THR A 99 22.43 -12.47 -4.94
CA THR A 99 22.08 -13.38 -3.84
C THR A 99 21.21 -14.52 -4.36
N ASN A 100 20.61 -15.31 -3.48
CA ASN A 100 19.51 -16.20 -3.83
C ASN A 100 18.23 -15.39 -4.16
N LYS A 101 17.19 -16.05 -4.66
CA LYS A 101 15.87 -15.44 -4.88
C LYS A 101 15.39 -14.73 -3.63
N LEU A 102 14.95 -13.47 -3.78
CA LEU A 102 14.50 -12.65 -2.68
C LEU A 102 12.99 -12.73 -2.49
N ALA A 103 12.56 -12.66 -1.22
CA ALA A 103 11.16 -12.62 -0.81
C ALA A 103 10.74 -11.23 -0.32
N SER A 104 11.67 -10.40 0.16
CA SER A 104 11.39 -9.07 0.71
C SER A 104 12.02 -7.94 -0.08
N GLY A 105 11.43 -6.74 0.07
CA GLY A 105 12.04 -5.49 -0.37
C GLY A 105 13.32 -5.14 0.40
N THR A 106 13.98 -4.10 -0.07
CA THR A 106 15.27 -3.61 0.45
C THR A 106 15.05 -2.71 1.65
N ALA A 107 15.88 -2.88 2.68
CA ALA A 107 16.08 -1.88 3.74
C ALA A 107 17.51 -1.33 3.67
N ALA A 108 17.70 -0.04 3.97
CA ALA A 108 19.04 0.57 3.97
C ALA A 108 19.18 1.60 5.09
N GLY A 109 20.30 1.57 5.79
CA GLY A 109 20.58 2.52 6.87
C GLY A 109 21.81 2.12 7.68
N PHE A 110 22.38 3.06 8.38
CA PHE A 110 23.48 2.82 9.33
C PHE A 110 24.67 2.02 8.75
N GLY A 111 24.98 2.25 7.47
CA GLY A 111 26.11 1.64 6.77
C GLY A 111 25.83 0.26 6.18
N VAL A 112 24.60 -0.24 6.22
CA VAL A 112 24.23 -1.55 5.68
C VAL A 112 23.00 -1.48 4.79
N VAL A 113 22.88 -2.46 3.90
CA VAL A 113 21.69 -2.80 3.13
C VAL A 113 21.27 -4.22 3.54
N VAL A 114 19.98 -4.43 3.80
CA VAL A 114 19.47 -5.71 4.26
C VAL A 114 18.33 -6.16 3.36
N VAL A 115 18.37 -7.43 2.96
CA VAL A 115 17.33 -8.12 2.19
C VAL A 115 17.08 -9.51 2.80
N ALA A 116 15.93 -10.12 2.48
CA ALA A 116 15.65 -11.49 2.89
C ALA A 116 15.37 -12.36 1.65
N ASP A 117 15.92 -13.57 1.64
CA ASP A 117 15.66 -14.55 0.60
C ASP A 117 14.43 -15.42 0.93
N VAL A 118 14.01 -16.25 -0.06
CA VAL A 118 12.83 -17.13 0.06
C VAL A 118 13.02 -18.25 1.09
N ASP A 119 14.25 -18.53 1.50
CA ASP A 119 14.60 -19.57 2.50
C ASP A 119 14.69 -18.99 3.92
N GLY A 120 14.37 -17.70 4.10
CA GLY A 120 14.42 -17.00 5.40
C GLY A 120 15.83 -16.61 5.82
N ASN A 121 16.78 -16.50 4.88
CA ASN A 121 18.09 -15.93 5.17
C ASN A 121 18.00 -14.40 5.10
N ILE A 122 18.42 -13.76 6.16
CA ILE A 122 18.64 -12.31 6.23
C ILE A 122 20.06 -12.05 5.77
N ILE A 123 20.20 -11.29 4.69
CA ILE A 123 21.48 -11.00 4.05
C ILE A 123 21.81 -9.53 4.30
N CYS A 124 22.89 -9.28 5.02
CA CYS A 124 23.40 -7.96 5.30
C CYS A 124 24.59 -7.66 4.39
N ILE A 125 24.49 -6.54 3.68
CA ILE A 125 25.42 -6.11 2.65
C ILE A 125 26.03 -4.77 3.10
N ASP A 126 27.32 -4.58 2.90
CA ASP A 126 27.97 -3.29 3.13
C ASP A 126 27.40 -2.24 2.15
N GLN A 127 26.92 -1.15 2.69
CA GLN A 127 26.24 -0.09 1.94
C GLN A 127 27.14 0.56 0.88
N THR A 128 28.45 0.58 1.08
CA THR A 128 29.42 1.28 0.22
C THR A 128 29.99 0.37 -0.86
N THR A 129 30.34 -0.88 -0.47
CA THR A 129 31.07 -1.80 -1.35
C THR A 129 30.18 -2.81 -2.06
N GLY A 130 28.99 -3.12 -1.52
CA GLY A 130 28.13 -4.20 -1.99
C GLY A 130 28.61 -5.60 -1.52
N GLU A 131 29.60 -5.70 -0.65
CA GLU A 131 30.07 -6.96 -0.10
C GLU A 131 29.10 -7.50 0.96
N ILE A 132 28.90 -8.82 1.00
CA ILE A 132 28.07 -9.46 2.02
C ILE A 132 28.85 -9.52 3.33
N ASN A 133 28.34 -8.84 4.37
CA ASN A 133 28.94 -8.84 5.70
C ASN A 133 28.62 -10.11 6.48
N TRP A 134 27.35 -10.53 6.46
CA TRP A 134 26.87 -11.74 7.13
C TRP A 134 25.54 -12.22 6.55
N ILE A 135 25.22 -13.48 6.80
CA ILE A 135 23.95 -14.12 6.50
C ILE A 135 23.46 -14.82 7.77
N SER A 136 22.19 -14.60 8.15
CA SER A 136 21.56 -15.23 9.31
C SER A 136 20.20 -15.80 8.93
N ASN A 137 19.94 -17.08 9.26
CA ASN A 137 18.65 -17.72 8.93
C ASN A 137 17.67 -17.62 10.09
N VAL A 138 16.47 -17.03 9.83
CA VAL A 138 15.39 -16.87 10.80
C VAL A 138 14.34 -17.98 10.73
N LYS A 139 14.56 -19.01 9.92
CA LYS A 139 13.74 -20.24 9.76
C LYS A 139 12.32 -20.04 9.20
N ASN A 140 11.90 -18.82 8.99
CA ASN A 140 10.59 -18.48 8.47
C ASN A 140 10.74 -17.42 7.37
N GLU A 141 9.79 -17.39 6.46
CA GLU A 141 9.75 -16.42 5.37
C GLU A 141 9.63 -14.98 5.92
N VAL A 142 10.32 -14.04 5.28
CA VAL A 142 10.28 -12.60 5.60
C VAL A 142 9.83 -11.86 4.35
N LEU A 143 8.63 -11.32 4.38
CA LEU A 143 8.01 -10.65 3.23
C LEU A 143 8.17 -9.12 3.28
N ALA A 144 8.20 -8.53 4.47
CA ALA A 144 8.37 -7.10 4.65
C ALA A 144 9.85 -6.71 4.73
N ALA A 145 10.17 -5.49 4.32
CA ALA A 145 11.48 -4.92 4.57
C ALA A 145 11.75 -4.80 6.06
N THR A 146 13.01 -4.99 6.46
CA THR A 146 13.47 -4.92 7.85
C THR A 146 13.58 -3.47 8.32
N ALA A 147 13.51 -3.23 9.63
CA ALA A 147 13.89 -1.93 10.19
C ALA A 147 15.33 -1.99 10.74
N ILE A 148 16.11 -0.95 10.48
CA ILE A 148 17.54 -0.90 10.83
C ILE A 148 17.78 0.22 11.83
N SER A 149 18.52 -0.10 12.90
CA SER A 149 19.05 0.85 13.87
C SER A 149 20.57 0.88 13.84
N ALA A 150 21.16 1.73 14.66
CA ALA A 150 22.61 1.77 14.82
C ALA A 150 23.20 0.42 15.30
N ARG A 151 22.42 -0.36 16.05
CA ARG A 151 22.86 -1.62 16.68
C ARG A 151 22.21 -2.86 16.12
N SER A 152 20.96 -2.78 15.68
CA SER A 152 20.16 -3.96 15.38
C SER A 152 19.40 -3.85 14.06
N VAL A 153 19.10 -5.01 13.49
CA VAL A 153 18.17 -5.23 12.38
C VAL A 153 16.94 -5.92 12.93
N ILE A 154 15.78 -5.30 12.79
CA ILE A 154 14.49 -5.85 13.25
C ILE A 154 13.79 -6.53 12.09
N VAL A 155 13.53 -7.81 12.24
CA VAL A 155 12.92 -8.69 11.26
C VAL A 155 11.56 -9.14 11.75
N LYS A 156 10.52 -9.04 10.92
CA LYS A 156 9.21 -9.64 11.17
C LYS A 156 9.00 -10.79 10.20
N THR A 157 8.72 -11.98 10.70
CA THR A 157 8.48 -13.17 9.88
C THR A 157 6.99 -13.38 9.61
N SER A 158 6.67 -14.11 8.54
CA SER A 158 5.30 -14.54 8.23
C SER A 158 4.68 -15.45 9.30
N ALA A 159 5.50 -16.06 10.17
CA ALA A 159 5.04 -16.84 11.32
C ALA A 159 4.70 -15.99 12.56
N GLY A 160 4.72 -14.65 12.46
CA GLY A 160 4.42 -13.73 13.56
C GLY A 160 5.55 -13.61 14.59
N GLU A 161 6.78 -13.91 14.20
CA GLU A 161 7.96 -13.65 15.03
C GLU A 161 8.54 -12.28 14.72
N LEU A 162 8.90 -11.55 15.76
CA LEU A 162 9.69 -10.31 15.68
C LEU A 162 11.07 -10.63 16.28
N ILE A 163 12.11 -10.48 15.45
CA ILE A 163 13.47 -10.89 15.80
C ILE A 163 14.38 -9.68 15.67
N SER A 164 15.22 -9.45 16.66
CA SER A 164 16.31 -8.48 16.59
C SER A 164 17.62 -9.21 16.37
N LEU A 165 18.32 -8.86 15.29
CA LEU A 165 19.65 -9.35 14.96
C LEU A 165 20.68 -8.26 15.24
N ASP A 166 21.87 -8.61 15.73
CA ASP A 166 22.99 -7.67 15.82
C ASP A 166 23.40 -7.26 14.39
N LYS A 167 23.46 -5.95 14.17
CA LYS A 167 23.75 -5.39 12.83
C LYS A 167 25.14 -5.79 12.30
N ASN A 168 26.10 -6.08 13.19
CA ASN A 168 27.49 -6.32 12.77
C ASN A 168 27.78 -7.78 12.43
N ASN A 169 27.06 -8.73 13.05
CA ASN A 169 27.36 -10.17 12.89
C ASN A 169 26.14 -11.07 12.65
N GLY A 170 24.91 -10.51 12.71
CA GLY A 170 23.66 -11.25 12.47
C GLY A 170 23.25 -12.19 13.61
N GLU A 171 23.88 -12.12 14.78
CA GLU A 171 23.45 -12.91 15.95
C GLU A 171 22.13 -12.40 16.50
N THR A 172 21.27 -13.31 16.98
CA THR A 172 20.00 -12.94 17.59
C THR A 172 20.23 -12.27 18.94
N LEU A 173 19.76 -11.03 19.09
CA LEU A 173 19.79 -10.29 20.36
C LEU A 173 18.58 -10.63 21.22
N TRP A 174 17.39 -10.64 20.63
CA TRP A 174 16.14 -11.04 21.24
C TRP A 174 15.11 -11.47 20.21
N SER A 175 14.09 -12.19 20.63
CA SER A 175 12.94 -12.54 19.81
C SER A 175 11.65 -12.48 20.62
N TYR A 176 10.55 -12.15 19.92
CA TYR A 176 9.19 -12.19 20.43
C TYR A 176 8.33 -12.96 19.46
N ARG A 177 7.40 -13.78 19.96
CA ARG A 177 6.46 -14.54 19.14
C ARG A 177 5.04 -14.15 19.47
N SER A 178 4.31 -13.66 18.47
CA SER A 178 2.87 -13.43 18.52
C SER A 178 2.11 -14.75 18.40
N GLN A 179 0.91 -14.80 18.96
CA GLN A 179 -0.03 -15.89 18.70
C GLN A 179 -0.75 -15.58 17.38
N ASN A 180 -0.38 -16.27 16.32
CA ASN A 180 -1.01 -16.09 15.02
C ASN A 180 -2.31 -16.90 14.91
N PRO A 181 -3.32 -16.43 14.17
CA PRO A 181 -4.47 -17.20 13.77
C PRO A 181 -4.07 -18.38 12.85
N THR A 182 -4.94 -19.35 12.71
CA THR A 182 -4.70 -20.56 11.88
C THR A 182 -4.61 -20.23 10.40
N LEU A 183 -5.33 -19.18 9.97
CA LEU A 183 -5.32 -18.65 8.60
C LEU A 183 -4.86 -17.21 8.61
N THR A 184 -3.90 -16.89 7.75
CA THR A 184 -3.42 -15.51 7.50
C THR A 184 -3.37 -15.27 6.00
N VAL A 185 -3.60 -14.04 5.56
CA VAL A 185 -3.32 -13.63 4.20
C VAL A 185 -1.81 -13.44 4.05
N ARG A 186 -1.26 -13.76 2.87
CA ARG A 186 0.17 -13.61 2.60
C ARG A 186 0.51 -12.15 2.36
N GLY A 187 0.81 -11.44 3.39
CA GLY A 187 1.30 -10.07 3.38
C GLY A 187 2.09 -9.80 4.66
N SER A 188 2.70 -8.66 4.79
CA SER A 188 3.37 -8.31 6.04
C SER A 188 3.66 -6.83 6.13
N SER A 189 3.16 -6.19 7.19
CA SER A 189 3.54 -4.84 7.57
C SER A 189 5.01 -4.80 7.99
N GLU A 190 5.68 -3.69 7.69
CA GLU A 190 7.06 -3.46 8.12
C GLU A 190 7.11 -3.08 9.61
N PRO A 191 8.06 -3.58 10.38
CA PRO A 191 8.32 -3.06 11.71
C PRO A 191 8.89 -1.63 11.60
N ILE A 192 8.51 -0.77 12.51
CA ILE A 192 8.99 0.63 12.58
C ILE A 192 9.81 0.83 13.84
N ILE A 193 10.96 1.48 13.71
CA ILE A 193 11.75 1.95 14.85
C ILE A 193 11.52 3.44 15.03
N PHE A 194 11.04 3.82 16.20
CA PHE A 194 10.86 5.21 16.58
C PHE A 194 11.21 5.40 18.08
N GLU A 195 12.04 6.39 18.42
CA GLU A 195 12.44 6.74 19.78
C GLU A 195 12.87 5.55 20.68
N ASN A 196 13.71 4.67 20.20
CA ASN A 196 14.14 3.46 20.95
C ASN A 196 13.03 2.43 21.21
N GLN A 197 11.95 2.48 20.44
CA GLN A 197 10.85 1.52 20.46
C GLN A 197 10.68 0.87 19.08
N VAL A 198 10.18 -0.35 19.08
CA VAL A 198 9.77 -1.08 17.87
C VAL A 198 8.26 -1.20 17.87
N PHE A 199 7.64 -0.78 16.78
CA PHE A 199 6.22 -0.92 16.55
C PHE A 199 6.00 -1.96 15.46
N ALA A 200 5.16 -2.94 15.73
CA ALA A 200 4.81 -3.99 14.77
C ALA A 200 3.34 -4.36 14.89
N THR A 201 2.66 -4.47 13.76
CA THR A 201 1.31 -5.04 13.66
C THR A 201 1.43 -6.52 13.36
N PHE A 202 0.50 -7.31 13.87
CA PHE A 202 0.48 -8.77 13.72
C PHE A 202 -0.87 -9.22 13.18
N ASP A 203 -0.89 -10.37 12.50
CA ASP A 203 -2.08 -10.94 11.86
C ASP A 203 -3.15 -11.40 12.87
N ASN A 204 -2.84 -11.39 14.17
CA ASN A 204 -3.83 -11.54 15.23
C ASN A 204 -4.60 -10.25 15.56
N GLY A 205 -4.48 -9.22 14.72
CA GLY A 205 -5.16 -7.94 14.89
C GLY A 205 -4.64 -7.10 16.06
N ARG A 206 -3.35 -7.19 16.38
CA ARG A 206 -2.74 -6.40 17.46
C ARG A 206 -1.54 -5.59 16.98
N LEU A 207 -1.43 -4.39 17.51
CA LEU A 207 -0.22 -3.58 17.49
C LEU A 207 0.60 -3.93 18.76
N GLY A 208 1.84 -4.38 18.59
CA GLY A 208 2.80 -4.55 19.68
C GLY A 208 3.82 -3.41 19.68
N VAL A 209 4.17 -2.93 20.87
CA VAL A 209 5.22 -1.93 21.07
C VAL A 209 6.25 -2.48 22.03
N PHE A 210 7.51 -2.51 21.58
CA PHE A 210 8.60 -3.18 22.25
C PHE A 210 9.76 -2.22 22.50
N GLN A 211 10.52 -2.46 23.54
CA GLN A 211 11.79 -1.77 23.75
C GLN A 211 12.83 -2.29 22.75
N LEU A 212 13.47 -1.41 22.00
CA LEU A 212 14.37 -1.77 20.91
C LEU A 212 15.53 -2.68 21.34
N ASP A 213 16.15 -2.38 22.49
CA ASP A 213 17.36 -3.09 22.93
C ASP A 213 17.09 -4.47 23.53
N THR A 214 15.91 -4.70 24.11
CA THR A 214 15.61 -5.89 24.90
C THR A 214 14.46 -6.74 24.39
N GLY A 215 13.63 -6.20 23.48
CA GLY A 215 12.40 -6.85 23.03
C GLY A 215 11.30 -6.93 24.10
N PHE A 216 11.48 -6.26 25.24
CA PHE A 216 10.47 -6.22 26.29
C PHE A 216 9.21 -5.51 25.77
N THR A 217 8.05 -6.16 25.90
CA THR A 217 6.77 -5.58 25.49
C THR A 217 6.41 -4.43 26.43
N LEU A 218 6.38 -3.22 25.92
CA LEU A 218 6.00 -2.02 26.66
C LEU A 218 4.49 -1.91 26.81
N TRP A 219 3.77 -2.22 25.76
CA TRP A 219 2.31 -2.33 25.67
C TRP A 219 1.90 -2.94 24.35
N ASP A 220 0.65 -3.34 24.26
CA ASP A 220 0.01 -3.79 23.04
C ASP A 220 -1.44 -3.28 22.97
N GLY A 221 -2.00 -3.18 21.75
CA GLY A 221 -3.36 -2.69 21.54
C GLY A 221 -4.05 -3.47 20.45
N ALA A 222 -5.36 -3.72 20.61
CA ALA A 222 -6.16 -4.33 19.55
C ALA A 222 -6.41 -3.33 18.42
N ILE A 223 -6.12 -3.74 17.19
CA ILE A 223 -6.34 -2.97 15.96
C ILE A 223 -7.71 -3.31 15.38
N SER A 224 -8.10 -4.58 15.47
CA SER A 224 -9.39 -5.06 15.01
C SER A 224 -9.96 -6.06 15.99
N TYR A 225 -11.27 -6.11 16.05
CA TYR A 225 -12.03 -7.14 16.76
C TYR A 225 -12.83 -7.90 15.73
N THR A 226 -12.71 -9.21 15.70
CA THR A 226 -13.51 -10.06 14.84
C THR A 226 -14.67 -10.61 15.64
N ASP A 227 -15.89 -10.31 15.19
CA ASP A 227 -17.14 -10.90 15.70
C ASP A 227 -17.73 -11.91 14.68
N GLY A 228 -16.93 -12.38 13.73
CA GLY A 228 -17.34 -13.29 12.69
C GLY A 228 -17.61 -14.70 13.21
N ASN A 229 -18.60 -15.37 12.62
CA ASN A 229 -19.00 -16.74 12.97
C ASN A 229 -18.15 -17.81 12.27
N SER A 230 -17.25 -17.42 11.36
CA SER A 230 -16.36 -18.32 10.60
C SER A 230 -14.91 -17.83 10.65
N GLU A 231 -13.96 -18.74 10.43
CA GLU A 231 -12.52 -18.38 10.34
C GLU A 231 -12.25 -17.40 9.19
N LEU A 232 -13.00 -17.44 8.09
CA LEU A 232 -12.89 -16.53 6.97
C LEU A 232 -13.38 -15.12 7.28
N GLU A 233 -14.46 -14.99 8.07
CA GLU A 233 -14.96 -13.69 8.55
C GLU A 233 -14.05 -13.08 9.62
N ASN A 234 -13.18 -13.88 10.23
CA ASN A 234 -12.20 -13.48 11.23
C ASN A 234 -10.80 -13.26 10.64
N LEU A 235 -10.64 -13.31 9.33
CA LEU A 235 -9.39 -12.96 8.67
C LEU A 235 -9.12 -11.46 8.84
N ILE A 236 -8.14 -11.14 9.67
CA ILE A 236 -7.60 -9.78 9.79
C ILE A 236 -6.31 -9.74 8.99
N ASP A 237 -6.26 -8.84 8.04
CA ASP A 237 -5.05 -8.55 7.30
C ASP A 237 -4.47 -7.22 7.77
N SER A 238 -3.36 -7.31 8.50
CA SER A 238 -2.66 -6.15 9.08
C SER A 238 -1.41 -5.79 8.25
N ASP A 239 -1.54 -5.76 6.94
CA ASP A 239 -0.44 -5.47 6.01
C ASP A 239 -0.01 -4.01 6.01
N ALA A 240 -0.89 -3.10 6.40
CA ALA A 240 -0.52 -1.69 6.50
C ALA A 240 0.52 -1.46 7.61
N THR A 241 1.66 -0.89 7.21
CA THR A 241 2.70 -0.48 8.16
C THR A 241 2.18 0.64 9.06
N PRO A 242 2.40 0.60 10.39
CA PRO A 242 1.97 1.67 11.30
C PRO A 242 2.60 3.01 10.92
N VAL A 243 1.85 4.10 10.99
CA VAL A 243 2.36 5.46 10.81
C VAL A 243 2.41 6.15 12.15
N ILE A 244 3.55 6.78 12.46
CA ILE A 244 3.75 7.51 13.72
C ILE A 244 3.86 8.99 13.41
N ASP A 245 2.98 9.80 14.02
CA ASP A 245 3.01 11.26 13.96
C ASP A 245 2.92 11.83 15.38
N GLY A 246 4.06 12.26 15.90
CA GLY A 246 4.20 12.68 17.29
C GLY A 246 3.82 11.55 18.25
N ARG A 247 2.77 11.77 19.07
CA ARG A 247 2.28 10.74 20.00
C ARG A 247 1.22 9.81 19.41
N LEU A 248 0.71 10.11 18.21
CA LEU A 248 -0.34 9.33 17.57
C LEU A 248 0.26 8.23 16.69
N ILE A 249 -0.34 7.05 16.76
CA ILE A 249 0.03 5.88 15.99
C ILE A 249 -1.21 5.45 15.22
N PHE A 250 -1.09 5.44 13.91
CA PHE A 250 -2.17 5.12 12.98
C PHE A 250 -1.94 3.70 12.45
N THR A 251 -2.96 2.85 12.54
CA THR A 251 -2.95 1.49 11.99
C THR A 251 -4.19 1.27 11.16
N ASN A 252 -4.05 0.65 10.01
CA ASN A 252 -5.15 0.37 9.10
C ASN A 252 -5.14 -1.12 8.71
N ASN A 253 -6.31 -1.67 8.44
CA ASN A 253 -6.48 -3.07 8.06
C ASN A 253 -7.37 -3.20 6.83
N TYR A 254 -7.14 -4.25 6.07
CA TYR A 254 -8.07 -4.69 5.06
C TYR A 254 -9.29 -5.33 5.73
N GLN A 255 -10.50 -5.02 5.23
CA GLN A 255 -11.79 -5.47 5.78
C GLN A 255 -11.96 -5.24 7.30
N GLY A 256 -11.41 -4.15 7.80
CA GLY A 256 -11.40 -3.87 9.23
C GLY A 256 -11.64 -2.42 9.57
N ASN A 257 -10.72 -1.86 10.32
CA ASN A 257 -10.82 -0.50 10.84
C ASN A 257 -9.50 0.26 10.69
N ILE A 258 -9.60 1.57 10.58
CA ILE A 258 -8.50 2.46 10.95
C ILE A 258 -8.57 2.71 12.45
N ASN A 259 -7.45 2.54 13.15
CA ASN A 259 -7.33 2.83 14.57
C ASN A 259 -6.25 3.88 14.81
N ILE A 260 -6.50 4.77 15.74
CA ILE A 260 -5.53 5.76 16.20
C ILE A 260 -5.28 5.49 17.69
N PHE A 261 -4.01 5.23 18.02
CA PHE A 261 -3.56 5.07 19.40
C PHE A 261 -2.83 6.32 19.85
N ASP A 262 -3.00 6.67 21.11
CA ASP A 262 -2.13 7.63 21.80
C ASP A 262 -1.02 6.86 22.52
N GLY A 263 0.22 6.96 22.02
CA GLY A 263 1.38 6.25 22.57
C GLY A 263 1.72 6.64 24.00
N SER A 264 1.37 7.86 24.44
CA SER A 264 1.58 8.31 25.81
C SER A 264 0.54 7.74 26.78
N GLN A 265 -0.71 7.56 26.31
CA GLN A 265 -1.79 6.96 27.08
C GLN A 265 -1.87 5.43 26.91
N LYS A 266 -1.15 4.88 25.93
CA LYS A 266 -1.09 3.45 25.59
C LYS A 266 -2.47 2.83 25.34
N ARG A 267 -3.34 3.56 24.63
CA ARG A 267 -4.71 3.13 24.33
C ARG A 267 -5.19 3.69 23.01
N SER A 268 -6.16 3.03 22.39
CA SER A 268 -6.91 3.58 21.27
C SER A 268 -7.69 4.82 21.72
N VAL A 269 -7.64 5.88 20.90
CA VAL A 269 -8.36 7.14 21.11
C VAL A 269 -9.44 7.36 20.07
N TRP A 270 -9.37 6.68 18.94
CA TRP A 270 -10.37 6.74 17.89
C TRP A 270 -10.29 5.52 16.96
N THR A 271 -11.44 5.12 16.42
CA THR A 271 -11.57 4.07 15.42
C THR A 271 -12.71 4.39 14.46
N ALA A 272 -12.58 3.99 13.20
CA ALA A 272 -13.63 4.04 12.19
C ALA A 272 -13.52 2.87 11.22
N GLU A 273 -14.62 2.53 10.57
CA GLU A 273 -14.62 1.53 9.50
C GLU A 273 -13.74 1.98 8.32
N SER A 274 -12.87 1.10 7.89
CA SER A 274 -11.95 1.32 6.78
C SER A 274 -11.51 -0.01 6.21
N SER A 275 -11.42 -0.12 4.90
CA SER A 275 -10.82 -1.25 4.24
C SER A 275 -9.69 -0.73 3.35
N SER A 276 -8.44 -1.00 3.73
CA SER A 276 -7.29 -0.55 2.97
C SER A 276 -6.07 -1.41 3.25
N PHE A 277 -5.31 -1.69 2.19
CA PHE A 277 -4.02 -2.37 2.27
C PHE A 277 -2.88 -1.41 2.60
N TYR A 278 -3.12 -0.09 2.54
CA TYR A 278 -2.08 0.92 2.63
C TYR A 278 -2.13 1.70 3.93
N SER A 279 -0.95 2.15 4.34
CA SER A 279 -0.81 3.10 5.44
C SER A 279 -1.51 4.42 5.11
N PRO A 280 -2.13 5.08 6.08
CA PRO A 280 -2.68 6.42 5.89
C PRO A 280 -1.57 7.44 5.59
N VAL A 281 -1.89 8.44 4.75
CA VAL A 281 -0.98 9.56 4.51
C VAL A 281 -1.31 10.69 5.46
N ILE A 282 -0.35 11.09 6.30
CA ILE A 282 -0.50 12.18 7.25
C ILE A 282 0.13 13.45 6.69
N ILE A 283 -0.66 14.52 6.60
CA ILE A 283 -0.22 15.81 6.09
C ILE A 283 -1.07 16.95 6.67
N ARG A 284 -0.44 18.03 7.16
CA ARG A 284 -1.12 19.28 7.62
C ARG A 284 -2.30 19.01 8.57
N SER A 285 -2.12 18.14 9.55
CA SER A 285 -3.18 17.69 10.48
C SER A 285 -4.37 17.01 9.80
N MET A 286 -4.15 16.38 8.67
CA MET A 286 -5.11 15.56 7.96
C MET A 286 -4.56 14.15 7.78
N MET A 287 -5.43 13.18 7.87
CA MET A 287 -5.20 11.78 7.56
C MET A 287 -5.98 11.44 6.30
N ILE A 288 -5.29 11.03 5.25
CA ILE A 288 -5.90 10.59 4.00
C ILE A 288 -5.80 9.08 3.88
N LEU A 289 -6.92 8.43 3.65
CA LEU A 289 -7.07 6.99 3.43
C LEU A 289 -7.37 6.71 1.96
N ILE A 290 -6.68 5.72 1.41
CA ILE A 290 -7.00 5.12 0.12
C ILE A 290 -7.68 3.78 0.42
N GLN A 291 -8.99 3.68 0.14
CA GLN A 291 -9.75 2.47 0.38
C GLN A 291 -9.44 1.40 -0.70
N ASP A 292 -9.78 0.16 -0.44
CA ASP A 292 -9.60 -0.97 -1.36
C ASP A 292 -10.36 -0.80 -2.69
N ASP A 293 -11.51 -0.11 -2.66
CA ASP A 293 -12.28 0.28 -3.85
C ASP A 293 -11.78 1.59 -4.49
N SER A 294 -10.63 2.11 -4.04
CA SER A 294 -10.03 3.37 -4.49
C SER A 294 -10.81 4.63 -4.13
N LEU A 295 -11.78 4.53 -3.21
CA LEU A 295 -12.40 5.71 -2.59
C LEU A 295 -11.35 6.42 -1.72
N LEU A 296 -11.27 7.73 -1.84
CA LEU A 296 -10.41 8.54 -0.97
C LEU A 296 -11.25 9.14 0.17
N LYS A 297 -10.76 9.05 1.40
CA LYS A 297 -11.35 9.71 2.57
C LYS A 297 -10.30 10.53 3.31
N SER A 298 -10.71 11.68 3.79
CA SER A 298 -9.86 12.54 4.61
C SER A 298 -10.50 12.82 5.96
N PHE A 299 -9.70 12.72 7.01
CA PHE A 299 -10.11 13.03 8.38
C PHE A 299 -9.13 14.05 8.99
N SER A 300 -9.65 14.92 9.84
CA SER A 300 -8.81 15.78 10.67
C SER A 300 -8.13 14.98 11.77
N THR A 301 -6.81 15.06 11.94
CA THR A 301 -6.10 14.39 13.03
C THR A 301 -6.31 15.06 14.40
N ASN A 302 -6.89 16.26 14.43
CA ASN A 302 -7.20 16.99 15.67
C ASN A 302 -8.58 16.66 16.22
N THR A 303 -9.58 16.50 15.32
CA THR A 303 -10.99 16.30 15.71
C THR A 303 -11.49 14.90 15.37
N PHE A 304 -10.78 14.17 14.52
CA PHE A 304 -11.14 12.88 13.94
C PHE A 304 -12.45 12.89 13.13
N MET A 305 -12.88 14.08 12.70
CA MET A 305 -14.05 14.23 11.84
C MET A 305 -13.64 14.11 10.38
N GLU A 306 -14.52 13.51 9.56
CA GLU A 306 -14.33 13.48 8.11
C GLU A 306 -14.37 14.89 7.55
N SER A 307 -13.37 15.24 6.74
CA SER A 307 -13.24 16.54 6.09
C SER A 307 -13.80 16.52 4.67
N TRP A 308 -13.50 15.47 3.93
CA TRP A 308 -14.00 15.23 2.58
C TRP A 308 -13.84 13.76 2.19
N SER A 309 -14.60 13.33 1.18
CA SER A 309 -14.44 12.08 0.47
C SER A 309 -14.51 12.30 -1.04
N SER A 310 -13.88 11.41 -1.82
CA SER A 310 -13.87 11.49 -3.29
C SER A 310 -13.94 10.11 -3.91
N ASP A 311 -14.88 9.93 -4.83
CA ASP A 311 -15.09 8.74 -5.66
C ASP A 311 -14.45 8.86 -7.06
N GLU A 312 -13.70 9.93 -7.31
CA GLU A 312 -13.12 10.22 -8.63
C GLU A 312 -12.27 9.08 -9.18
N TYR A 313 -11.68 8.29 -8.30
CA TYR A 313 -10.75 7.21 -8.65
C TYR A 313 -11.30 5.81 -8.37
N ARG A 314 -12.61 5.70 -8.16
CA ARG A 314 -13.23 4.40 -7.81
C ARG A 314 -12.83 3.30 -8.78
N ASN A 315 -12.48 2.11 -8.24
CA ASN A 315 -12.07 0.91 -8.96
C ASN A 315 -10.86 1.09 -9.89
N ARG A 316 -9.98 2.08 -9.65
CA ARG A 316 -8.77 2.27 -10.43
C ARG A 316 -7.54 1.57 -9.84
N ASN A 317 -7.72 0.73 -8.82
CA ASN A 317 -6.65 0.00 -8.13
C ASN A 317 -5.47 0.91 -7.77
N LEU A 318 -5.76 1.91 -6.93
CA LEU A 318 -4.75 2.89 -6.53
C LEU A 318 -3.63 2.23 -5.73
N SER A 319 -2.41 2.69 -5.93
CA SER A 319 -1.26 2.34 -5.11
C SER A 319 -1.29 3.03 -3.74
N ASN A 320 -0.26 2.80 -2.92
CA ASN A 320 -0.05 3.61 -1.73
C ASN A 320 0.06 5.10 -2.07
N GLY A 321 -0.41 5.93 -1.14
CA GLY A 321 -0.24 7.39 -1.22
C GLY A 321 1.04 7.86 -0.53
N ILE A 322 1.57 8.99 -1.02
CA ILE A 322 2.67 9.72 -0.38
C ILE A 322 2.34 11.20 -0.26
N SER A 323 2.88 11.85 0.76
CA SER A 323 2.93 13.31 0.80
C SER A 323 4.24 13.81 0.18
N PHE A 324 4.14 14.77 -0.73
CA PHE A 324 5.30 15.38 -1.36
C PHE A 324 5.03 16.86 -1.68
N LYS A 325 5.93 17.75 -1.26
CA LYS A 325 5.81 19.22 -1.45
C LYS A 325 4.41 19.79 -1.15
N GLY A 326 3.75 19.25 -0.15
CA GLY A 326 2.46 19.75 0.33
C GLY A 326 1.22 19.23 -0.39
N SER A 327 1.36 18.30 -1.31
CA SER A 327 0.30 17.59 -2.04
C SER A 327 0.38 16.09 -1.79
N ILE A 328 -0.68 15.36 -2.14
CA ILE A 328 -0.73 13.89 -2.07
C ILE A 328 -0.57 13.32 -3.47
N PHE A 329 0.27 12.30 -3.59
CA PHE A 329 0.50 11.57 -4.84
C PHE A 329 0.18 10.10 -4.65
N PHE A 330 -0.38 9.47 -5.68
CA PHE A 330 -0.62 8.03 -5.80
C PHE A 330 -0.64 7.62 -7.26
N GLY A 331 -0.45 6.35 -7.53
CA GLY A 331 -0.55 5.78 -8.87
C GLY A 331 -1.83 4.98 -9.07
N ASP A 332 -2.12 4.62 -10.32
CA ASP A 332 -3.23 3.74 -10.66
C ASP A 332 -2.80 2.56 -11.57
N GLU A 333 -3.72 1.65 -11.84
CA GLU A 333 -3.47 0.46 -12.66
C GLU A 333 -3.16 0.75 -14.13
N GLU A 334 -3.58 1.90 -14.65
CA GLU A 334 -3.29 2.31 -16.04
C GLU A 334 -1.94 3.03 -16.18
N GLY A 335 -1.16 3.15 -15.09
CA GLY A 335 0.17 3.76 -15.08
C GLY A 335 0.19 5.27 -14.99
N TYR A 336 -0.90 5.87 -14.50
CA TYR A 336 -0.93 7.29 -14.18
C TYR A 336 -0.43 7.54 -12.76
N ILE A 337 0.23 8.68 -12.60
CA ILE A 337 0.46 9.34 -11.32
C ILE A 337 -0.51 10.49 -11.20
N HIS A 338 -1.22 10.54 -10.09
CA HIS A 338 -2.17 11.60 -9.74
C HIS A 338 -1.61 12.43 -8.60
N ALA A 339 -1.85 13.73 -8.64
CA ALA A 339 -1.59 14.66 -7.56
C ALA A 339 -2.90 15.32 -7.14
N ILE A 340 -3.20 15.32 -5.84
CA ILE A 340 -4.39 15.98 -5.28
C ILE A 340 -4.03 17.01 -4.23
N ASP A 341 -4.89 18.01 -4.10
CA ASP A 341 -4.87 18.96 -2.97
C ASP A 341 -5.41 18.26 -1.71
N PRO A 342 -4.62 18.13 -0.64
CA PRO A 342 -5.05 17.47 0.59
C PRO A 342 -6.24 18.14 1.28
N LEU A 343 -6.49 19.44 1.03
CA LEU A 343 -7.54 20.19 1.70
C LEU A 343 -8.95 19.87 1.20
N ASN A 344 -9.07 19.44 -0.07
CA ASN A 344 -10.37 19.25 -0.71
C ASN A 344 -10.47 18.01 -1.61
N GLY A 345 -9.37 17.24 -1.76
CA GLY A 345 -9.31 16.02 -2.57
C GLY A 345 -9.35 16.23 -4.09
N LYS A 346 -9.28 17.48 -4.58
CA LYS A 346 -9.33 17.77 -6.01
C LYS A 346 -8.03 17.41 -6.70
N THR A 347 -8.14 16.86 -7.91
CA THR A 347 -6.99 16.62 -8.79
C THR A 347 -6.35 17.94 -9.20
N ILE A 348 -5.04 18.07 -8.97
CA ILE A 348 -4.22 19.24 -9.33
C ILE A 348 -3.07 18.90 -10.27
N GLY A 349 -2.80 17.61 -10.49
CA GLY A 349 -1.79 17.13 -11.43
C GLY A 349 -2.04 15.68 -11.83
N ARG A 350 -1.67 15.33 -13.06
CA ARG A 350 -1.74 13.95 -13.56
C ARG A 350 -0.73 13.72 -14.65
N LYS A 351 -0.05 12.59 -14.63
CA LYS A 351 0.86 12.18 -15.70
C LYS A 351 0.89 10.69 -15.88
N LYS A 352 0.76 10.22 -17.13
CA LYS A 352 1.01 8.81 -17.46
C LYS A 352 2.51 8.59 -17.60
N ILE A 353 3.06 7.65 -16.82
CA ILE A 353 4.50 7.34 -16.83
C ILE A 353 4.79 5.91 -17.25
N SER A 354 3.85 5.00 -17.08
CA SER A 354 3.98 3.59 -17.45
C SER A 354 2.78 3.09 -18.26
N LYS A 355 2.90 1.91 -18.84
CA LYS A 355 1.81 1.13 -19.43
C LYS A 355 1.28 0.06 -18.47
N HIS A 356 1.90 -0.05 -17.32
CA HIS A 356 1.71 -1.06 -16.30
C HIS A 356 1.21 -0.41 -15.02
N SER A 357 0.54 -1.19 -14.20
CA SER A 357 0.03 -0.76 -12.91
C SER A 357 1.16 -0.17 -12.03
N ILE A 358 0.88 0.93 -11.39
CA ILE A 358 1.78 1.51 -10.38
C ILE A 358 1.53 0.80 -9.06
N ILE A 359 2.59 0.22 -8.48
CA ILE A 359 2.47 -0.59 -7.26
C ILE A 359 3.02 0.10 -6.02
N ASN A 360 3.97 1.03 -6.18
CA ASN A 360 4.56 1.69 -5.02
C ASN A 360 5.07 3.10 -5.32
N LEU A 361 4.89 4.01 -4.37
CA LEU A 361 5.49 5.34 -4.37
C LEU A 361 6.26 5.56 -3.07
N VAL A 362 7.42 6.23 -3.17
CA VAL A 362 8.23 6.65 -2.02
C VAL A 362 8.73 8.07 -2.25
N SER A 363 8.48 8.97 -1.29
CA SER A 363 9.01 10.34 -1.34
C SER A 363 10.36 10.44 -0.63
N ARG A 364 11.30 11.18 -1.21
CA ARG A 364 12.61 11.43 -0.60
C ARG A 364 13.19 12.79 -1.03
N SER A 365 13.41 13.66 -0.07
CA SER A 365 13.98 14.99 -0.30
C SER A 365 13.18 15.81 -1.32
N ASP A 366 13.74 16.09 -2.48
CA ASP A 366 13.20 16.91 -3.56
C ASP A 366 12.57 16.12 -4.71
N LYS A 367 12.55 14.78 -4.58
CA LYS A 367 12.02 13.83 -5.57
C LYS A 367 11.09 12.79 -4.94
N PHE A 368 10.31 12.15 -5.77
CA PHE A 368 9.63 10.94 -5.40
C PHE A 368 9.90 9.84 -6.44
N TYR A 369 9.81 8.61 -5.98
CA TYR A 369 10.16 7.43 -6.75
C TYR A 369 8.95 6.55 -6.86
N VAL A 370 8.79 5.94 -8.02
CA VAL A 370 7.64 5.12 -8.38
C VAL A 370 8.12 3.77 -8.89
N VAL A 371 7.44 2.72 -8.49
CA VAL A 371 7.68 1.36 -9.00
C VAL A 371 6.40 0.89 -9.68
N ASP A 372 6.51 0.38 -10.90
CA ASP A 372 5.42 -0.30 -11.57
C ASP A 372 5.48 -1.82 -11.40
N GLU A 373 4.44 -2.56 -11.80
CA GLU A 373 4.35 -4.01 -11.68
C GLU A 373 5.44 -4.77 -12.45
N ASN A 374 6.09 -4.14 -13.42
CA ASN A 374 7.25 -4.70 -14.14
C ASN A 374 8.60 -4.36 -13.49
N LEU A 375 8.59 -3.86 -12.25
CA LEU A 375 9.77 -3.43 -11.51
C LEU A 375 10.62 -2.40 -12.27
N GLN A 376 9.96 -1.47 -12.96
CA GLN A 376 10.61 -0.27 -13.46
C GLN A 376 10.58 0.76 -12.32
N LEU A 377 11.75 1.27 -11.97
CA LEU A 377 11.93 2.35 -10.98
C LEU A 377 12.04 3.68 -11.72
N PHE A 378 11.09 4.57 -11.47
CA PHE A 378 11.03 5.92 -12.02
C PHE A 378 11.43 6.92 -10.95
N SER A 379 12.19 7.95 -11.33
CA SER A 379 12.41 9.15 -10.52
C SER A 379 11.61 10.30 -11.10
N LEU A 380 10.88 10.99 -10.24
CA LEU A 380 9.96 12.06 -10.62
C LEU A 380 10.21 13.31 -9.76
N SER A 381 9.96 14.47 -10.38
CA SER A 381 10.02 15.81 -9.76
C SER A 381 8.80 16.64 -10.11
N ILE A 382 8.60 17.79 -9.42
CA ILE A 382 7.56 18.81 -9.71
C ILE A 382 8.14 20.21 -9.56
#